data_9b0bbe05d13f6187d56009609f60ffc0
#
_entry.id   9b0bbe05d13f6187d56009609f60ffc0
#
_cell.length_a   1.000
_cell.length_b   1.000
_cell.length_c   1.000
_cell.angle_alpha   90.00
_cell.angle_beta   90.00
_cell.angle_gamma   90.00
#
_symmetry.space_group_name_H-M   'P 1'
#
loop_
_entity.id
_entity.type
_entity.pdbx_description
1 polymer ?
#
loop_
_entity_poly.entity_id
_entity_poly.type
_entity_poly.pdbx_seq_one_letter_code
_entity_poly.pdbx_strand_id
1 'polypeptide(L)'
;RAVIDKHVDEQLRQGIIEPTQSPFAANLVIVKKSDGSTRACCDFRDLNQISKRDCYPLPRMDQCLDALGGGNSIFTTLDLRNSYHQVAIEPKDIHKTAFICHRGAYAYRTMPMGLLNSGATFQRLMDMVMSGLIFETCLVYLDDIVIFSRTWEEHLPRLEAVLKRILSTGLK
;
A
#
# COMPACT_ATOMS: atom_id res chain seq x y z
N ARG A 1 15.69 -3.43 -20.30
CA ARG A 1 14.43 -3.48 -21.06
C ARG A 1 13.53 -4.59 -20.56
N ALA A 2 13.96 -5.85 -20.52
CA ALA A 2 13.13 -6.99 -20.11
C ALA A 2 12.40 -6.81 -18.74
N VAL A 3 13.01 -6.15 -17.74
CA VAL A 3 12.38 -5.84 -16.46
C VAL A 3 11.20 -4.88 -16.63
N ILE A 4 11.35 -3.87 -17.47
CA ILE A 4 10.30 -2.90 -17.76
C ILE A 4 9.17 -3.57 -18.53
N ASP A 5 9.49 -4.41 -19.52
CA ASP A 5 8.49 -5.13 -20.32
C ASP A 5 7.63 -6.01 -19.43
N LYS A 6 8.26 -6.83 -18.57
CA LYS A 6 7.55 -7.68 -17.60
C LYS A 6 6.67 -6.86 -16.66
N HIS A 7 7.20 -5.74 -16.14
CA HIS A 7 6.46 -4.87 -15.23
C HIS A 7 5.21 -4.26 -15.90
N VAL A 8 5.35 -3.72 -17.10
CA VAL A 8 4.24 -3.11 -17.86
C VAL A 8 3.19 -4.16 -18.22
N ASP A 9 3.60 -5.33 -18.71
CA ASP A 9 2.67 -6.41 -19.07
C ASP A 9 1.88 -6.92 -17.86
N GLU A 10 2.54 -7.06 -16.72
CA GLU A 10 1.89 -7.50 -15.50
C GLU A 10 0.88 -6.46 -14.99
N GLN A 11 1.25 -5.20 -14.95
CA GLN A 11 0.37 -4.13 -14.50
C GLN A 11 -0.81 -3.88 -15.44
N LEU A 12 -0.61 -3.99 -16.76
CA LEU A 12 -1.71 -3.95 -17.74
C LEU A 12 -2.68 -5.11 -17.53
N ARG A 13 -2.17 -6.34 -17.38
CA ARG A 13 -2.99 -7.53 -17.15
C ARG A 13 -3.81 -7.43 -15.85
N GLN A 14 -3.26 -6.81 -14.81
CA GLN A 14 -3.93 -6.58 -13.54
C GLN A 14 -4.86 -5.36 -13.56
N GLY A 15 -4.89 -4.57 -14.63
CA GLY A 15 -5.70 -3.34 -14.72
C GLY A 15 -5.21 -2.22 -13.82
N ILE A 16 -3.96 -2.27 -13.38
CA ILE A 16 -3.32 -1.26 -12.52
C ILE A 16 -2.99 0.00 -13.30
N ILE A 17 -2.55 -0.17 -14.55
CA ILE A 17 -2.22 0.92 -15.47
C ILE A 17 -3.03 0.82 -16.76
N GLU A 18 -3.10 1.93 -17.49
CA GLU A 18 -3.69 2.01 -18.82
C GLU A 18 -2.81 2.88 -19.75
N PRO A 19 -2.86 2.66 -21.08
CA PRO A 19 -2.23 3.57 -22.04
C PRO A 19 -2.81 4.98 -21.91
N THR A 20 -1.97 6.01 -22.08
CA THR A 20 -2.40 7.40 -21.92
C THR A 20 -1.76 8.33 -22.94
N GLN A 21 -2.40 9.49 -23.17
CA GLN A 21 -1.87 10.63 -23.91
C GLN A 21 -1.72 11.85 -23.00
N SER A 22 -1.41 11.62 -21.73
CA SER A 22 -1.23 12.69 -20.75
C SER A 22 -0.10 13.64 -21.12
N PRO A 23 -0.22 14.94 -20.81
CA PRO A 23 0.88 15.90 -20.93
C PRO A 23 1.92 15.73 -19.82
N PHE A 24 1.61 14.96 -18.77
CA PHE A 24 2.55 14.64 -17.68
C PHE A 24 3.32 13.36 -18.00
N ALA A 25 4.57 13.28 -17.53
CA ALA A 25 5.41 12.11 -17.75
C ALA A 25 6.44 11.96 -16.62
N ALA A 26 6.23 11.00 -15.75
CA ALA A 26 7.24 10.54 -14.80
C ALA A 26 8.20 9.55 -15.49
N ASN A 27 9.43 9.46 -15.00
CA ASN A 27 10.39 8.46 -15.45
C ASN A 27 10.23 7.15 -14.69
N LEU A 28 10.40 6.03 -15.43
CA LEU A 28 10.46 4.71 -14.81
C LEU A 28 11.91 4.37 -14.47
N VAL A 29 12.20 4.14 -13.19
CA VAL A 29 13.53 3.84 -12.65
C VAL A 29 13.57 2.39 -12.18
N ILE A 30 14.67 1.69 -12.48
CA ILE A 30 14.90 0.33 -11.99
C ILE A 30 15.70 0.40 -10.69
N VAL A 31 15.15 -0.16 -9.63
CA VAL A 31 15.77 -0.23 -8.30
C VAL A 31 16.10 -1.69 -7.97
N LYS A 32 17.31 -1.94 -7.48
CA LYS A 32 17.70 -3.25 -6.94
C LYS A 32 17.16 -3.39 -5.52
N LYS A 33 16.56 -4.53 -5.22
CA LYS A 33 16.18 -4.91 -3.86
C LYS A 33 17.37 -5.50 -3.10
N SER A 34 17.25 -5.63 -1.78
CA SER A 34 18.26 -6.27 -0.92
C SER A 34 18.51 -7.74 -1.26
N ASP A 35 17.51 -8.43 -1.81
CA ASP A 35 17.61 -9.82 -2.29
C ASP A 35 18.24 -9.96 -3.69
N GLY A 36 18.74 -8.85 -4.27
CA GLY A 36 19.34 -8.82 -5.60
C GLY A 36 18.33 -8.77 -6.76
N SER A 37 17.05 -8.93 -6.51
CA SER A 37 16.01 -8.76 -7.53
C SER A 37 15.84 -7.30 -7.92
N THR A 38 15.19 -7.04 -9.07
CA THR A 38 14.95 -5.68 -9.57
C THR A 38 13.46 -5.40 -9.60
N ARG A 39 13.08 -4.17 -9.23
CA ARG A 39 11.72 -3.65 -9.44
C ARG A 39 11.78 -2.34 -10.22
N ALA A 40 10.75 -2.09 -11.03
CA ALA A 40 10.54 -0.82 -11.67
C ALA A 40 9.70 0.08 -10.74
N CYS A 41 10.12 1.32 -10.57
CA CYS A 41 9.44 2.33 -9.76
C CYS A 41 9.28 3.60 -10.58
N CYS A 42 8.15 4.27 -10.46
CA CYS A 42 7.97 5.59 -11.07
C CYS A 42 8.56 6.66 -10.17
N ASP A 43 9.25 7.61 -10.78
CA ASP A 43 9.81 8.77 -10.10
C ASP A 43 8.77 9.91 -10.07
N PHE A 44 8.03 9.99 -8.98
CA PHE A 44 7.01 11.02 -8.78
C PHE A 44 7.51 12.25 -8.03
N ARG A 45 8.84 12.48 -7.93
CA ARG A 45 9.39 13.61 -7.16
C ARG A 45 8.82 14.95 -7.62
N ASP A 46 8.73 15.19 -8.92
CA ASP A 46 8.20 16.44 -9.47
C ASP A 46 6.71 16.63 -9.13
N LEU A 47 5.93 15.55 -9.28
CA LEU A 47 4.51 15.56 -8.89
C LEU A 47 4.36 15.78 -7.38
N ASN A 48 5.19 15.15 -6.58
CA ASN A 48 5.16 15.28 -5.13
C ASN A 48 5.48 16.71 -4.64
N GLN A 49 6.37 17.44 -5.34
CA GLN A 49 6.72 18.81 -4.99
C GLN A 49 5.55 19.78 -5.11
N ILE A 50 4.66 19.55 -6.08
CA ILE A 50 3.48 20.40 -6.31
C ILE A 50 2.21 19.84 -5.65
N SER A 51 2.28 18.64 -5.10
CA SER A 51 1.15 17.99 -4.41
C SER A 51 0.96 18.57 -3.02
N LYS A 52 -0.28 18.84 -2.66
CA LYS A 52 -0.62 19.26 -1.29
C LYS A 52 -0.48 18.08 -0.34
N ARG A 53 0.32 18.24 0.71
CA ARG A 53 0.56 17.20 1.70
C ARG A 53 -0.70 16.93 2.54
N ASP A 54 -1.04 15.66 2.68
CA ASP A 54 -2.01 15.18 3.66
C ASP A 54 -1.31 14.98 5.02
N CYS A 55 -1.90 15.57 6.07
CA CYS A 55 -1.36 15.48 7.43
C CYS A 55 -1.98 14.35 8.25
N TYR A 56 -2.53 13.31 7.62
CA TYR A 56 -3.07 12.17 8.36
C TYR A 56 -1.96 11.52 9.21
N PRO A 57 -2.18 11.36 10.54
CA PRO A 57 -1.15 10.86 11.44
C PRO A 57 -0.88 9.37 11.18
N LEU A 58 0.38 8.98 11.16
CA LEU A 58 0.76 7.60 11.30
C LEU A 58 0.78 7.21 12.78
N PRO A 59 0.50 5.95 13.12
CA PRO A 59 0.63 5.47 14.50
C PRO A 59 2.02 5.74 15.05
N ARG A 60 2.09 6.16 16.30
CA ARG A 60 3.37 6.39 16.96
C ARG A 60 4.02 5.06 17.31
N MET A 61 5.30 4.92 17.00
CA MET A 61 6.05 3.67 17.19
C MET A 61 6.13 3.27 18.67
N ASP A 62 6.28 4.24 19.58
CA ASP A 62 6.27 3.99 21.03
C ASP A 62 4.94 3.38 21.50
N GLN A 63 3.80 3.92 21.06
CA GLN A 63 2.47 3.37 21.37
C GLN A 63 2.29 1.96 20.79
N CYS A 64 2.79 1.71 19.58
CA CYS A 64 2.76 0.38 18.99
C CYS A 64 3.58 -0.62 19.79
N LEU A 65 4.80 -0.24 20.21
CA LEU A 65 5.66 -1.11 21.02
C LEU A 65 5.05 -1.39 22.42
N ASP A 66 4.45 -0.39 23.06
CA ASP A 66 3.76 -0.54 24.33
C ASP A 66 2.59 -1.54 24.23
N ALA A 67 1.79 -1.43 23.15
CA ALA A 67 0.67 -2.35 22.92
C ALA A 67 1.15 -3.79 22.65
N LEU A 68 2.24 -3.97 21.89
CA LEU A 68 2.82 -5.29 21.63
C LEU A 68 3.46 -5.88 22.91
N GLY A 69 4.07 -5.02 23.76
CA GLY A 69 4.79 -5.44 24.96
C GLY A 69 3.90 -5.91 26.11
N GLY A 70 2.64 -5.53 26.21
CA GLY A 70 1.71 -5.70 27.36
C GLY A 70 1.45 -7.14 27.85
N GLY A 71 2.47 -8.01 27.85
CA GLY A 71 2.36 -9.43 28.21
C GLY A 71 1.92 -10.32 27.05
N ASN A 72 1.91 -9.81 25.83
CA ASN A 72 1.61 -10.58 24.63
C ASN A 72 2.79 -11.50 24.30
N SER A 73 2.49 -12.72 23.85
CA SER A 73 3.48 -13.76 23.54
C SER A 73 3.27 -14.40 22.17
N ILE A 74 2.10 -14.20 21.57
CA ILE A 74 1.73 -14.77 20.28
C ILE A 74 1.45 -13.63 19.31
N PHE A 75 2.11 -13.68 18.14
CA PHE A 75 2.02 -12.66 17.12
C PHE A 75 1.78 -13.29 15.75
N THR A 76 0.86 -12.71 14.98
CA THR A 76 0.67 -13.03 13.56
C THR A 76 0.79 -11.76 12.75
N THR A 77 1.64 -11.78 11.73
CA THR A 77 1.76 -10.68 10.77
C THR A 77 1.04 -11.02 9.48
N LEU A 78 0.30 -10.08 8.94
CA LEU A 78 -0.37 -10.19 7.65
C LEU A 78 0.13 -9.04 6.76
N ASP A 79 0.43 -9.37 5.50
CA ASP A 79 0.79 -8.43 4.44
C ASP A 79 -0.29 -8.44 3.37
N LEU A 80 -0.82 -7.27 3.04
CA LEU A 80 -1.85 -7.12 2.02
C LEU A 80 -1.22 -7.15 0.61
N ARG A 81 -1.72 -8.05 -0.23
CA ARG A 81 -1.21 -8.18 -1.59
C ARG A 81 -1.42 -6.91 -2.40
N ASN A 82 -0.31 -6.31 -2.89
CA ASN A 82 -0.35 -5.07 -3.66
C ASN A 82 -1.19 -3.97 -2.99
N SER A 83 -1.02 -3.79 -1.70
CA SER A 83 -1.81 -2.95 -0.80
C SER A 83 -2.26 -1.63 -1.41
N TYR A 84 -1.34 -0.80 -1.87
CA TYR A 84 -1.62 0.51 -2.46
C TYR A 84 -2.44 0.40 -3.75
N HIS A 85 -2.20 -0.62 -4.57
CA HIS A 85 -2.95 -0.83 -5.82
C HIS A 85 -4.40 -1.32 -5.61
N GLN A 86 -4.81 -1.54 -4.37
CA GLN A 86 -6.21 -1.84 -4.05
C GLN A 86 -7.07 -0.57 -3.92
N VAL A 87 -6.45 0.61 -3.92
CA VAL A 87 -7.12 1.91 -3.86
C VAL A 87 -7.19 2.51 -5.27
N ALA A 88 -8.40 2.81 -5.75
CA ALA A 88 -8.58 3.46 -7.05
C ALA A 88 -8.15 4.93 -6.99
N ILE A 89 -7.59 5.42 -8.09
CA ILE A 89 -7.35 6.86 -8.29
C ILE A 89 -8.63 7.49 -8.84
N GLU A 90 -8.95 8.69 -8.37
CA GLU A 90 -10.03 9.49 -8.93
C GLU A 90 -9.84 9.64 -10.45
N PRO A 91 -10.84 9.31 -11.30
CA PRO A 91 -10.68 9.29 -12.76
C PRO A 91 -10.12 10.57 -13.34
N LYS A 92 -10.48 11.75 -12.80
CA LYS A 92 -9.95 13.05 -13.23
C LYS A 92 -8.46 13.25 -12.92
N ASP A 93 -7.87 12.43 -12.04
CA ASP A 93 -6.50 12.55 -11.58
C ASP A 93 -5.55 11.47 -12.16
N ILE A 94 -6.11 10.44 -12.82
CA ILE A 94 -5.34 9.34 -13.44
C ILE A 94 -4.22 9.89 -14.32
N HIS A 95 -4.51 10.86 -15.19
CA HIS A 95 -3.55 11.43 -16.15
C HIS A 95 -2.33 12.07 -15.45
N LYS A 96 -2.43 12.49 -14.19
CA LYS A 96 -1.32 13.08 -13.42
C LYS A 96 -0.27 12.05 -13.02
N THR A 97 -0.64 10.78 -12.98
CA THR A 97 0.25 9.67 -12.61
C THR A 97 0.95 9.04 -13.81
N ALA A 98 0.89 9.71 -14.96
CA ALA A 98 1.46 9.18 -16.18
C ALA A 98 2.98 9.03 -16.06
N PHE A 99 3.48 7.95 -16.67
CA PHE A 99 4.90 7.67 -16.80
C PHE A 99 5.23 7.20 -18.22
N ILE A 100 6.48 7.37 -18.61
CA ILE A 100 6.97 6.98 -19.93
C ILE A 100 8.01 5.87 -19.82
N CYS A 101 8.01 5.00 -20.81
CA CYS A 101 9.05 4.02 -21.04
C CYS A 101 9.23 3.79 -22.55
N HIS A 102 10.16 2.90 -22.92
CA HIS A 102 10.39 2.58 -24.34
C HIS A 102 9.19 1.96 -25.09
N ARG A 103 8.14 1.55 -24.36
CA ARG A 103 6.90 1.00 -24.91
C ARG A 103 5.78 2.03 -25.10
N GLY A 104 5.99 3.26 -24.64
CA GLY A 104 4.99 4.31 -24.69
C GLY A 104 4.70 4.95 -23.33
N ALA A 105 3.56 5.63 -23.25
CA ALA A 105 3.08 6.31 -22.04
C ALA A 105 1.92 5.55 -21.42
N TYR A 106 1.94 5.41 -20.10
CA TYR A 106 0.92 4.74 -19.29
C TYR A 106 0.58 5.60 -18.07
N ALA A 107 -0.62 5.45 -17.53
CA ALA A 107 -1.05 6.11 -16.30
C ALA A 107 -1.63 5.08 -15.32
N TYR A 108 -1.52 5.34 -14.01
CA TYR A 108 -2.04 4.46 -12.98
C TYR A 108 -3.54 4.71 -12.77
N ARG A 109 -4.32 3.63 -12.84
CA ARG A 109 -5.75 3.60 -12.45
C ARG A 109 -5.93 3.41 -10.95
N THR A 110 -4.94 2.81 -10.32
CA THR A 110 -4.90 2.55 -8.89
C THR A 110 -3.68 3.23 -8.28
N MET A 111 -3.74 3.52 -7.00
CA MET A 111 -2.74 4.30 -6.28
C MET A 111 -1.37 3.59 -6.31
N PRO A 112 -0.33 4.18 -6.94
CA PRO A 112 1.01 3.60 -6.94
C PRO A 112 1.76 3.93 -5.66
N MET A 113 2.82 3.17 -5.41
CA MET A 113 3.85 3.56 -4.45
C MET A 113 4.60 4.80 -4.94
N GLY A 114 5.09 5.62 -4.02
CA GLY A 114 5.94 6.77 -4.32
C GLY A 114 5.22 8.11 -4.49
N LEU A 115 3.88 8.14 -4.51
CA LEU A 115 3.13 9.40 -4.36
C LEU A 115 3.21 9.88 -2.91
N LEU A 116 3.28 11.22 -2.74
CA LEU A 116 3.42 11.90 -1.45
C LEU A 116 2.42 11.41 -0.39
N ASN A 117 1.17 11.20 -0.81
CA ASN A 117 0.05 10.91 0.09
C ASN A 117 -0.38 9.44 0.10
N SER A 118 0.29 8.54 -0.63
CA SER A 118 -0.11 7.13 -0.69
C SER A 118 -0.15 6.49 0.70
N GLY A 119 0.88 6.70 1.51
CA GLY A 119 0.94 6.17 2.87
C GLY A 119 -0.20 6.70 3.76
N ALA A 120 -0.41 8.02 3.77
CA ALA A 120 -1.47 8.65 4.57
C ALA A 120 -2.87 8.18 4.14
N THR A 121 -3.11 8.08 2.84
CA THR A 121 -4.38 7.60 2.29
C THR A 121 -4.63 6.15 2.66
N PHE A 122 -3.60 5.30 2.55
CA PHE A 122 -3.73 3.88 2.87
C PHE A 122 -3.90 3.65 4.38
N GLN A 123 -3.15 4.38 5.22
CA GLN A 123 -3.33 4.31 6.68
C GLN A 123 -4.76 4.69 7.08
N ARG A 124 -5.30 5.79 6.53
CA ARG A 124 -6.69 6.21 6.80
C ARG A 124 -7.69 5.13 6.38
N LEU A 125 -7.49 4.49 5.24
CA LEU A 125 -8.33 3.38 4.80
C LEU A 125 -8.27 2.22 5.81
N MET A 126 -7.08 1.84 6.23
CA MET A 126 -6.89 0.74 7.17
C MET A 126 -7.44 1.04 8.55
N ASP A 127 -7.32 2.28 9.03
CA ASP A 127 -7.91 2.71 10.30
C ASP A 127 -9.44 2.63 10.27
N MET A 128 -10.07 2.95 9.13
CA MET A 128 -11.52 2.76 8.94
C MET A 128 -11.90 1.27 8.88
N VAL A 129 -11.15 0.48 8.12
CA VAL A 129 -11.39 -0.96 7.97
C VAL A 129 -11.24 -1.67 9.31
N MET A 130 -10.22 -1.37 10.08
CA MET A 130 -9.92 -2.02 11.35
C MET A 130 -10.51 -1.29 12.57
N SER A 131 -11.44 -0.36 12.34
CA SER A 131 -12.10 0.37 13.44
C SER A 131 -12.67 -0.57 14.48
N GLY A 132 -12.35 -0.32 15.76
CA GLY A 132 -12.73 -1.14 16.91
C GLY A 132 -11.86 -2.37 17.16
N LEU A 133 -10.84 -2.63 16.31
CA LEU A 133 -9.88 -3.71 16.50
C LEU A 133 -8.46 -3.19 16.80
N ILE A 134 -8.15 -1.96 16.40
CA ILE A 134 -6.82 -1.35 16.57
C ILE A 134 -6.54 -1.14 18.06
N PHE A 135 -5.33 -1.49 18.50
CA PHE A 135 -4.81 -1.54 19.87
C PHE A 135 -5.44 -2.59 20.78
N GLU A 136 -6.60 -3.14 20.46
CA GLU A 136 -7.26 -4.19 21.24
C GLU A 136 -6.89 -5.61 20.72
N THR A 137 -6.85 -5.74 19.41
CA THR A 137 -6.71 -7.02 18.69
C THR A 137 -5.52 -7.03 17.77
N CYS A 138 -5.29 -5.93 17.08
CA CYS A 138 -4.23 -5.77 16.10
C CYS A 138 -3.64 -4.36 16.12
N LEU A 139 -2.48 -4.22 15.50
CA LEU A 139 -1.92 -2.95 15.08
C LEU A 139 -1.86 -2.91 13.58
N VAL A 140 -1.99 -1.71 13.03
CA VAL A 140 -1.85 -1.44 11.60
C VAL A 140 -0.82 -0.33 11.42
N TYR A 141 0.20 -0.62 10.64
CA TYR A 141 1.19 0.36 10.24
C TYR A 141 1.37 0.29 8.72
N LEU A 142 0.74 1.23 8.02
CA LEU A 142 0.64 1.22 6.56
C LEU A 142 -0.01 -0.08 6.07
N ASP A 143 0.74 -0.92 5.38
CA ASP A 143 0.30 -2.19 4.79
C ASP A 143 0.54 -3.42 5.69
N ASP A 144 1.27 -3.24 6.79
CA ASP A 144 1.52 -4.31 7.75
C ASP A 144 0.44 -4.35 8.84
N ILE A 145 -0.12 -5.54 9.08
CA ILE A 145 -1.07 -5.80 10.16
C ILE A 145 -0.43 -6.79 11.13
N VAL A 146 -0.36 -6.44 12.40
CA VAL A 146 0.17 -7.31 13.45
C VAL A 146 -0.95 -7.64 14.43
N ILE A 147 -1.34 -8.90 14.51
CA ILE A 147 -2.30 -9.42 15.48
C ILE A 147 -1.52 -9.96 16.67
N PHE A 148 -1.95 -9.67 17.88
CA PHE A 148 -1.24 -10.03 19.10
C PHE A 148 -2.19 -10.57 20.17
N SER A 149 -1.69 -11.45 21.06
CA SER A 149 -2.43 -12.02 22.17
C SER A 149 -1.48 -12.64 23.19
N ARG A 150 -2.04 -12.99 24.36
CA ARG A 150 -1.30 -13.68 25.44
C ARG A 150 -1.34 -15.19 25.28
N THR A 151 -2.47 -15.73 24.81
CA THR A 151 -2.70 -17.17 24.68
C THR A 151 -3.25 -17.53 23.31
N TRP A 152 -3.19 -18.82 22.95
CA TRP A 152 -3.74 -19.33 21.68
C TRP A 152 -5.26 -19.26 21.66
N GLU A 153 -5.92 -19.42 22.82
CA GLU A 153 -7.36 -19.32 22.96
C GLU A 153 -7.87 -17.91 22.62
N GLU A 154 -7.08 -16.88 22.93
CA GLU A 154 -7.38 -15.51 22.54
C GLU A 154 -6.98 -15.22 21.09
N HIS A 155 -5.89 -15.85 20.63
CA HIS A 155 -5.29 -15.50 19.32
C HIS A 155 -6.19 -15.89 18.14
N LEU A 156 -6.74 -17.10 18.18
CA LEU A 156 -7.57 -17.61 17.08
C LEU A 156 -8.83 -16.76 16.82
N PRO A 157 -9.63 -16.38 17.83
CA PRO A 157 -10.75 -15.45 17.64
C PRO A 157 -10.32 -14.06 17.12
N ARG A 158 -9.18 -13.53 17.60
CA ARG A 158 -8.65 -12.25 17.13
C ARG A 158 -8.24 -12.31 15.67
N LEU A 159 -7.52 -13.35 15.26
CA LEU A 159 -7.14 -13.60 13.87
C LEU A 159 -8.37 -13.73 12.98
N GLU A 160 -9.37 -14.50 13.41
CA GLU A 160 -10.63 -14.67 12.69
C GLU A 160 -11.36 -13.33 12.50
N ALA A 161 -11.42 -12.49 13.54
CA ALA A 161 -12.06 -11.18 13.48
C ALA A 161 -11.39 -10.25 12.45
N VAL A 162 -10.05 -10.21 12.44
CA VAL A 162 -9.27 -9.43 11.48
C VAL A 162 -9.49 -9.94 10.05
N LEU A 163 -9.40 -11.25 9.83
CA LEU A 163 -9.61 -11.85 8.52
C LEU A 163 -11.02 -11.61 7.98
N LYS A 164 -12.05 -11.78 8.82
CA LYS A 164 -13.44 -11.46 8.46
C LYS A 164 -13.60 -10.00 8.05
N ARG A 165 -12.95 -9.08 8.77
CA ARG A 165 -12.99 -7.65 8.48
C ARG A 165 -12.34 -7.35 7.12
N ILE A 166 -11.17 -7.90 6.82
CA ILE A 166 -10.50 -7.77 5.52
C ILE A 166 -11.42 -8.30 4.40
N LEU A 167 -11.92 -9.51 4.55
CA LEU A 167 -12.80 -10.14 3.56
C LEU A 167 -14.08 -9.33 3.30
N SER A 168 -14.68 -8.74 4.34
CA SER A 168 -15.93 -7.95 4.21
C SER A 168 -15.74 -6.66 3.40
N THR A 169 -14.51 -6.14 3.32
CA THR A 169 -14.18 -4.92 2.55
C THR A 169 -13.67 -5.20 1.15
N GLY A 170 -13.44 -6.47 0.79
CA GLY A 170 -12.90 -6.87 -0.50
C GLY A 170 -11.40 -6.68 -0.64
N LEU A 171 -10.69 -6.28 0.42
CA LEU A 171 -9.23 -6.24 0.46
C LEU A 171 -8.65 -7.66 0.37
N LYS A 172 -7.41 -7.76 -0.19
CA LYS A 172 -6.75 -9.05 -0.46
C LYS A 172 -5.38 -9.10 0.16
#